data_8ca6c123391ad4cb3c1de1b4709607de
#
_entry.id   8ca6c123391ad4cb3c1de1b4709607de
#
_cell.length_a   1.000
_cell.length_b   1.000
_cell.length_c   1.000
_cell.angle_alpha   90.00
_cell.angle_beta   90.00
_cell.angle_gamma   90.00
#
_symmetry.space_group_name_H-M   'P 1'
#
loop_
_entity.id
_entity.type
_entity.pdbx_description
1 polymer ?
#
loop_
_entity_poly.entity_id
_entity_poly.type
_entity_poly.pdbx_seq_one_letter_code
_entity_poly.pdbx_strand_id
1 'polypeptide(L)'
;MDMQHILVYSDSISWGIIPMSRNRFAFNQRWPGILELNLTKAGKNVRVIEDCLNGRRTMYEDAIRPGRNGLIGLSQRIEINSPLALVILMLGTNDFQANHEHTALDAKNGMRALINAIRNTTLEPGMKMPEILVVAPPPILAPKGDIAAKFNGAESKCIGLAEAYQALCQELHCHFFDAASVTTSSKVDGVHFDIDQHLIFGNAISQLIKQAHFI
;
A
#
# COMPACT_ATOMS: atom_id res chain seq x y z
N MET A 1 6.58 9.97 25.63
CA MET A 1 5.46 9.47 24.82
C MET A 1 5.81 8.07 24.37
N ASP A 2 4.86 7.16 24.45
CA ASP A 2 5.06 5.79 24.00
C ASP A 2 5.28 5.74 22.49
N MET A 3 6.02 4.71 22.03
CA MET A 3 6.29 4.51 20.61
C MET A 3 4.99 4.16 19.88
N GLN A 4 4.70 4.88 18.79
CA GLN A 4 3.54 4.63 17.94
C GLN A 4 3.94 3.73 16.78
N HIS A 5 3.20 2.65 16.55
CA HIS A 5 3.47 1.73 15.45
C HIS A 5 2.56 2.03 14.26
N ILE A 6 3.16 2.10 13.06
CA ILE A 6 2.48 2.23 11.79
C ILE A 6 2.77 0.98 10.97
N LEU A 7 1.75 0.24 10.59
CA LEU A 7 1.88 -0.91 9.70
C LEU A 7 1.66 -0.46 8.24
N VAL A 8 2.64 -0.66 7.39
CA VAL A 8 2.50 -0.55 5.93
C VAL A 8 2.24 -1.94 5.36
N TYR A 9 0.99 -2.20 5.00
CA TYR A 9 0.57 -3.46 4.39
C TYR A 9 0.41 -3.26 2.87
N SER A 10 1.38 -3.76 2.11
CA SER A 10 1.53 -3.38 0.71
C SER A 10 2.23 -4.46 -0.12
N ASP A 11 2.63 -4.08 -1.32
CA ASP A 11 3.27 -4.93 -2.33
C ASP A 11 4.70 -4.48 -2.69
N SER A 12 5.12 -4.79 -3.92
CA SER A 12 6.47 -4.51 -4.42
C SER A 12 6.80 -3.02 -4.56
N ILE A 13 5.80 -2.16 -4.76
CA ILE A 13 6.02 -0.71 -4.82
C ILE A 13 6.58 -0.23 -3.47
N SER A 14 5.93 -0.61 -2.38
CA SER A 14 6.37 -0.22 -1.03
C SER A 14 7.59 -1.02 -0.54
N TRP A 15 7.73 -2.29 -0.97
CA TRP A 15 8.95 -3.06 -0.70
C TRP A 15 10.19 -2.38 -1.30
N GLY A 16 10.00 -1.59 -2.36
CA GLY A 16 11.02 -0.79 -2.99
C GLY A 16 11.81 -1.55 -4.04
N ILE A 17 11.13 -2.23 -4.97
CA ILE A 17 11.80 -2.80 -6.15
C ILE A 17 12.41 -1.65 -6.97
N ILE A 18 13.70 -1.79 -7.30
CA ILE A 18 14.36 -0.92 -8.27
C ILE A 18 13.93 -1.36 -9.68
N PRO A 19 13.25 -0.49 -10.46
CA PRO A 19 12.79 -0.83 -11.81
C PRO A 19 13.87 -1.50 -12.65
N MET A 20 13.51 -2.53 -13.41
CA MET A 20 14.36 -3.34 -14.30
C MET A 20 15.45 -4.17 -13.61
N SER A 21 15.85 -3.88 -12.37
CA SER A 21 16.94 -4.63 -11.70
C SER A 21 16.45 -5.70 -10.73
N ARG A 22 15.21 -5.58 -10.24
CA ARG A 22 14.59 -6.39 -9.18
C ARG A 22 15.33 -6.38 -7.83
N ASN A 23 16.36 -5.57 -7.70
CA ASN A 23 17.00 -5.26 -6.43
C ASN A 23 16.06 -4.38 -5.56
N ARG A 24 16.43 -4.22 -4.30
CA ARG A 24 15.66 -3.42 -3.34
C ARG A 24 16.38 -2.11 -3.04
N PHE A 25 15.65 -1.00 -3.05
CA PHE A 25 16.16 0.27 -2.51
C PHE A 25 16.53 0.14 -1.03
N ALA A 26 17.54 0.90 -0.59
CA ALA A 26 17.91 0.98 0.81
C ALA A 26 16.74 1.57 1.65
N PHE A 27 16.79 1.37 2.97
CA PHE A 27 15.73 1.82 3.89
C PHE A 27 15.39 3.30 3.74
N ASN A 28 16.41 4.15 3.68
CA ASN A 28 16.27 5.60 3.55
C ASN A 28 15.94 6.08 2.12
N GLN A 29 15.82 5.18 1.18
CA GLN A 29 15.48 5.48 -0.22
C GLN A 29 14.05 5.07 -0.59
N ARG A 30 13.45 4.12 0.13
CA ARG A 30 12.08 3.70 -0.10
C ARG A 30 11.10 4.44 0.82
N TRP A 31 9.91 4.72 0.34
CA TRP A 31 8.96 5.61 1.00
C TRP A 31 8.58 5.22 2.45
N PRO A 32 8.47 3.94 2.85
CA PRO A 32 8.17 3.63 4.26
C PRO A 32 9.31 4.04 5.20
N GLY A 33 10.55 3.86 4.77
CA GLY A 33 11.71 4.33 5.54
C GLY A 33 11.82 5.86 5.58
N ILE A 34 11.54 6.53 4.46
CA ILE A 34 11.47 8.00 4.40
C ILE A 34 10.39 8.53 5.35
N LEU A 35 9.23 7.86 5.39
CA LEU A 35 8.15 8.17 6.32
C LEU A 35 8.63 8.12 7.79
N GLU A 36 9.26 7.01 8.20
CA GLU A 36 9.79 6.86 9.56
C GLU A 36 10.80 7.97 9.90
N LEU A 37 11.76 8.20 9.00
CA LEU A 37 12.79 9.23 9.20
C LEU A 37 12.20 10.64 9.31
N ASN A 38 11.21 10.97 8.49
CA ASN A 38 10.57 12.29 8.51
C ASN A 38 9.74 12.53 9.78
N LEU A 39 9.01 11.52 10.23
CA LEU A 39 8.24 11.61 11.48
C LEU A 39 9.18 11.70 12.69
N THR A 40 10.24 10.92 12.71
CA THR A 40 11.27 10.98 13.77
C THR A 40 11.95 12.34 13.83
N LYS A 41 12.32 12.91 12.67
CA LYS A 41 12.87 14.29 12.58
C LYS A 41 11.88 15.34 13.08
N ALA A 42 10.59 15.10 12.96
CA ALA A 42 9.53 15.97 13.48
C ALA A 42 9.26 15.75 14.98
N GLY A 43 10.08 14.98 15.67
CA GLY A 43 9.95 14.72 17.11
C GLY A 43 8.92 13.66 17.50
N LYS A 44 8.39 12.91 16.53
CA LYS A 44 7.45 11.81 16.79
C LYS A 44 8.23 10.53 17.14
N ASN A 45 7.80 9.83 18.20
CA ASN A 45 8.34 8.52 18.55
C ASN A 45 7.57 7.44 17.81
N VAL A 46 8.04 7.07 16.61
CA VAL A 46 7.33 6.17 15.69
C VAL A 46 8.22 5.02 15.22
N ARG A 47 7.58 3.90 14.90
CA ARG A 47 8.16 2.78 14.15
C ARG A 47 7.26 2.44 12.99
N VAL A 48 7.81 2.38 11.78
CA VAL A 48 7.12 1.91 10.57
C VAL A 48 7.47 0.45 10.32
N ILE A 49 6.46 -0.40 10.34
CA ILE A 49 6.57 -1.85 10.12
C ILE A 49 6.25 -2.12 8.65
N GLU A 50 7.22 -2.59 7.90
CA GLU A 50 7.09 -2.87 6.47
C GLU A 50 6.63 -4.31 6.23
N ASP A 51 5.33 -4.55 6.13
CA ASP A 51 4.78 -5.82 5.66
C ASP A 51 4.41 -5.71 4.17
N CYS A 52 5.45 -5.66 3.34
CA CYS A 52 5.35 -5.39 1.91
C CYS A 52 5.77 -6.65 1.11
N LEU A 53 4.79 -7.42 0.63
CA LEU A 53 5.04 -8.67 -0.09
C LEU A 53 4.95 -8.47 -1.61
N ASN A 54 6.05 -8.72 -2.31
CA ASN A 54 6.09 -8.60 -3.78
C ASN A 54 5.01 -9.46 -4.45
N GLY A 55 4.15 -8.80 -5.24
CA GLY A 55 3.06 -9.48 -5.94
C GLY A 55 1.78 -9.63 -5.10
N ARG A 56 1.72 -9.08 -3.87
CA ARG A 56 0.50 -9.11 -3.06
C ARG A 56 -0.65 -8.43 -3.79
N ARG A 57 -1.78 -9.11 -3.83
CA ARG A 57 -3.08 -8.63 -4.32
C ARG A 57 -3.96 -8.21 -3.16
N THR A 58 -5.12 -7.68 -3.45
CA THR A 58 -6.11 -7.38 -2.42
C THR A 58 -6.64 -8.67 -1.77
N MET A 59 -7.62 -9.34 -2.35
CA MET A 59 -8.19 -10.59 -1.80
C MET A 59 -8.10 -11.77 -2.78
N TYR A 60 -7.40 -11.60 -3.90
CA TYR A 60 -7.33 -12.60 -4.95
C TYR A 60 -6.04 -13.41 -4.87
N GLU A 61 -6.14 -14.72 -5.12
CA GLU A 61 -4.96 -15.57 -5.14
C GLU A 61 -4.22 -15.48 -6.49
N ASP A 62 -2.93 -15.73 -6.47
CA ASP A 62 -2.11 -15.87 -7.66
C ASP A 62 -1.88 -17.37 -7.96
N ALA A 63 -2.52 -17.89 -9.00
CA ALA A 63 -2.41 -19.30 -9.37
C ALA A 63 -0.98 -19.73 -9.73
N ILE A 64 -0.15 -18.78 -10.22
CA ILE A 64 1.24 -19.03 -10.60
C ILE A 64 2.18 -18.91 -9.39
N ARG A 65 1.85 -18.01 -8.46
CA ARG A 65 2.64 -17.72 -7.27
C ARG A 65 1.77 -17.68 -6.02
N PRO A 66 1.44 -18.84 -5.44
CA PRO A 66 0.54 -18.95 -4.28
C PRO A 66 1.00 -18.11 -3.07
N GLY A 67 0.02 -17.72 -2.22
CA GLY A 67 0.26 -16.91 -1.03
C GLY A 67 0.34 -15.40 -1.35
N ARG A 68 -0.31 -14.96 -2.42
CA ARG A 68 -0.38 -13.53 -2.78
C ARG A 68 -1.73 -12.90 -2.47
N ASN A 69 -2.67 -13.66 -1.94
CA ASN A 69 -3.92 -13.15 -1.41
C ASN A 69 -3.65 -12.34 -0.12
N GLY A 70 -3.86 -11.03 -0.19
CA GLY A 70 -3.60 -10.11 0.93
C GLY A 70 -4.60 -10.25 2.08
N LEU A 71 -5.74 -10.90 1.86
CA LEU A 71 -6.72 -11.13 2.92
C LEU A 71 -6.29 -12.26 3.87
N ILE A 72 -5.56 -13.25 3.34
CA ILE A 72 -5.13 -14.41 4.13
C ILE A 72 -4.05 -13.98 5.13
N GLY A 73 -4.33 -14.19 6.41
CA GLY A 73 -3.41 -13.88 7.51
C GLY A 73 -3.31 -12.40 7.87
N LEU A 74 -4.16 -11.52 7.32
CA LEU A 74 -4.13 -10.09 7.66
C LEU A 74 -4.48 -9.86 9.14
N SER A 75 -5.52 -10.51 9.66
CA SER A 75 -5.90 -10.38 11.07
C SER A 75 -4.75 -10.75 12.01
N GLN A 76 -4.03 -11.84 11.72
CA GLN A 76 -2.85 -12.23 12.50
C GLN A 76 -1.73 -11.19 12.42
N ARG A 77 -1.56 -10.52 11.27
CA ARG A 77 -0.60 -9.41 11.13
C ARG A 77 -0.98 -8.22 12.00
N ILE A 78 -2.27 -7.92 12.11
CA ILE A 78 -2.76 -6.88 13.00
C ILE A 78 -2.51 -7.26 14.46
N GLU A 79 -2.89 -8.47 14.88
CA GLU A 79 -2.66 -8.97 16.25
C GLU A 79 -1.17 -8.93 16.64
N ILE A 80 -0.29 -9.52 15.84
CA ILE A 80 1.15 -9.64 16.11
C ILE A 80 1.82 -8.26 16.28
N ASN A 81 1.37 -7.26 15.52
CA ASN A 81 1.98 -5.94 15.53
C ASN A 81 1.26 -4.92 16.41
N SER A 82 0.13 -5.29 17.03
CA SER A 82 -0.61 -4.40 17.93
C SER A 82 0.15 -4.16 19.26
N PRO A 83 0.01 -2.96 19.87
CA PRO A 83 -0.90 -1.88 19.47
C PRO A 83 -0.41 -1.09 18.25
N LEU A 84 -1.29 -0.92 17.27
CA LEU A 84 -1.04 -0.12 16.08
C LEU A 84 -1.79 1.21 16.15
N ALA A 85 -1.14 2.32 15.83
CA ALA A 85 -1.79 3.61 15.67
C ALA A 85 -2.45 3.75 14.30
N LEU A 86 -1.79 3.22 13.25
CA LEU A 86 -2.23 3.37 11.87
C LEU A 86 -1.86 2.12 11.06
N VAL A 87 -2.79 1.70 10.17
CA VAL A 87 -2.51 0.75 9.08
C VAL A 87 -2.62 1.50 7.75
N ILE A 88 -1.57 1.46 6.96
CA ILE A 88 -1.56 2.01 5.59
C ILE A 88 -1.72 0.84 4.61
N LEU A 89 -2.84 0.81 3.89
CA LEU A 89 -3.14 -0.16 2.85
C LEU A 89 -2.82 0.45 1.48
N MET A 90 -1.78 -0.04 0.79
CA MET A 90 -1.45 0.36 -0.58
C MET A 90 -1.35 -0.88 -1.45
N LEU A 91 -2.48 -1.33 -1.98
CA LEU A 91 -2.65 -2.52 -2.81
C LEU A 91 -3.60 -2.24 -3.98
N GLY A 92 -3.67 -3.16 -4.93
CA GLY A 92 -4.51 -3.09 -6.12
C GLY A 92 -3.72 -3.26 -7.41
N THR A 93 -2.48 -2.78 -7.48
CA THR A 93 -1.61 -2.89 -8.66
C THR A 93 -1.55 -4.33 -9.20
N ASN A 94 -1.37 -5.31 -8.32
CA ASN A 94 -1.23 -6.71 -8.72
C ASN A 94 -2.56 -7.40 -9.08
N ASP A 95 -3.69 -6.79 -8.79
CA ASP A 95 -5.00 -7.29 -9.19
C ASP A 95 -5.20 -7.16 -10.71
N PHE A 96 -4.48 -6.23 -11.36
CA PHE A 96 -4.57 -5.94 -12.79
C PHE A 96 -3.60 -6.76 -13.67
N GLN A 97 -2.94 -7.77 -13.12
CA GLN A 97 -2.05 -8.63 -13.90
C GLN A 97 -2.80 -9.29 -15.09
N ALA A 98 -2.06 -9.60 -16.15
CA ALA A 98 -2.60 -10.11 -17.41
C ALA A 98 -3.36 -11.44 -17.30
N ASN A 99 -3.04 -12.25 -16.29
CA ASN A 99 -3.70 -13.53 -16.02
C ASN A 99 -5.07 -13.40 -15.32
N HIS A 100 -5.57 -12.18 -15.13
CA HIS A 100 -6.88 -11.88 -14.54
C HIS A 100 -7.62 -10.82 -15.33
N GLU A 101 -8.94 -10.88 -15.28
CA GLU A 101 -9.82 -9.86 -15.85
C GLU A 101 -10.36 -8.89 -14.79
N HIS A 102 -9.64 -8.73 -13.69
CA HIS A 102 -10.05 -7.84 -12.61
C HIS A 102 -9.99 -6.39 -13.04
N THR A 103 -11.00 -5.64 -12.61
CA THR A 103 -11.19 -4.21 -12.85
C THR A 103 -10.97 -3.41 -11.55
N ALA A 104 -11.07 -2.08 -11.65
CA ALA A 104 -11.06 -1.21 -10.47
C ALA A 104 -12.17 -1.55 -9.46
N LEU A 105 -13.33 -2.07 -9.93
CA LEU A 105 -14.41 -2.52 -9.05
C LEU A 105 -14.03 -3.78 -8.25
N ASP A 106 -13.34 -4.71 -8.88
CA ASP A 106 -12.85 -5.91 -8.20
C ASP A 106 -11.80 -5.56 -7.15
N ALA A 107 -10.85 -4.69 -7.49
CA ALA A 107 -9.87 -4.17 -6.54
C ALA A 107 -10.53 -3.43 -5.36
N LYS A 108 -11.59 -2.63 -5.60
CA LYS A 108 -12.42 -2.00 -4.56
C LYS A 108 -13.05 -3.04 -3.63
N ASN A 109 -13.61 -4.12 -4.17
CA ASN A 109 -14.20 -5.19 -3.37
C ASN A 109 -13.14 -5.89 -2.51
N GLY A 110 -11.96 -6.12 -3.06
CA GLY A 110 -10.81 -6.64 -2.33
C GLY A 110 -10.35 -5.70 -1.21
N MET A 111 -10.25 -4.39 -1.47
CA MET A 111 -9.91 -3.40 -0.46
C MET A 111 -10.95 -3.34 0.67
N ARG A 112 -12.26 -3.44 0.34
CA ARG A 112 -13.35 -3.57 1.32
C ARG A 112 -13.15 -4.77 2.25
N ALA A 113 -12.78 -5.91 1.67
CA ALA A 113 -12.53 -7.12 2.44
C ALA A 113 -11.36 -6.95 3.42
N LEU A 114 -10.27 -6.29 2.99
CA LEU A 114 -9.13 -5.98 3.85
C LEU A 114 -9.50 -5.04 5.01
N ILE A 115 -10.23 -3.97 4.73
CA ILE A 115 -10.71 -3.02 5.77
C ILE A 115 -11.56 -3.75 6.80
N ASN A 116 -12.50 -4.58 6.34
CA ASN A 116 -13.37 -5.35 7.23
C ASN A 116 -12.59 -6.38 8.05
N ALA A 117 -11.59 -7.04 7.47
CA ALA A 117 -10.73 -7.97 8.20
C ALA A 117 -9.96 -7.27 9.31
N ILE A 118 -9.41 -6.07 9.07
CA ILE A 118 -8.75 -5.27 10.11
C ILE A 118 -9.73 -4.95 11.23
N ARG A 119 -10.91 -4.42 10.90
CA ARG A 119 -11.92 -3.99 11.89
C ARG A 119 -12.51 -5.13 12.71
N ASN A 120 -12.54 -6.32 12.13
CA ASN A 120 -13.07 -7.52 12.80
C ASN A 120 -11.98 -8.32 13.53
N THR A 121 -10.73 -7.84 13.55
CA THR A 121 -9.66 -8.49 14.29
C THR A 121 -9.91 -8.37 15.79
N THR A 122 -9.82 -9.49 16.49
CA THR A 122 -9.87 -9.50 17.95
C THR A 122 -8.53 -9.03 18.49
N LEU A 123 -8.53 -7.93 19.23
CA LEU A 123 -7.34 -7.41 19.91
C LEU A 123 -7.37 -7.74 21.40
N GLU A 124 -6.21 -7.72 22.04
CA GLU A 124 -6.11 -7.88 23.49
C GLU A 124 -6.89 -6.77 24.25
N PRO A 125 -7.43 -7.06 25.44
CA PRO A 125 -8.24 -6.12 26.20
C PRO A 125 -7.54 -4.77 26.42
N GLY A 126 -8.24 -3.69 26.11
CA GLY A 126 -7.73 -2.32 26.25
C GLY A 126 -6.97 -1.78 25.05
N MET A 127 -6.66 -2.59 24.05
CA MET A 127 -6.08 -2.11 22.79
C MET A 127 -7.14 -1.44 21.91
N LYS A 128 -6.75 -0.37 21.26
CA LYS A 128 -7.62 0.34 20.30
C LYS A 128 -7.43 -0.22 18.91
N MET A 129 -8.53 -0.26 18.15
CA MET A 129 -8.47 -0.53 16.71
C MET A 129 -7.66 0.58 16.02
N PRO A 130 -6.72 0.25 15.12
CA PRO A 130 -5.93 1.26 14.42
C PRO A 130 -6.80 2.09 13.46
N GLU A 131 -6.36 3.33 13.22
CA GLU A 131 -6.82 4.09 12.08
C GLU A 131 -6.41 3.40 10.78
N ILE A 132 -7.19 3.59 9.71
CA ILE A 132 -6.92 2.99 8.41
C ILE A 132 -6.76 4.08 7.36
N LEU A 133 -5.61 4.11 6.71
CA LEU A 133 -5.35 4.94 5.53
C LEU A 133 -5.27 4.04 4.29
N VAL A 134 -6.21 4.21 3.38
CA VAL A 134 -6.16 3.57 2.06
C VAL A 134 -5.44 4.49 1.10
N VAL A 135 -4.42 3.96 0.44
CA VAL A 135 -3.69 4.65 -0.62
C VAL A 135 -4.00 3.98 -1.95
N ALA A 136 -4.59 4.75 -2.88
CA ALA A 136 -4.65 4.33 -4.26
C ALA A 136 -3.25 4.43 -4.88
N PRO A 137 -2.65 3.32 -5.38
CA PRO A 137 -1.40 3.41 -6.12
C PRO A 137 -1.60 4.23 -7.40
N PRO A 138 -0.54 4.89 -7.93
CA PRO A 138 -0.68 5.62 -9.18
C PRO A 138 -1.02 4.67 -10.33
N PRO A 139 -1.65 5.17 -11.41
CA PRO A 139 -1.98 4.36 -12.58
C PRO A 139 -0.75 3.66 -13.15
N ILE A 140 -0.96 2.42 -13.58
CA ILE A 140 0.05 1.66 -14.31
C ILE A 140 0.24 2.31 -15.67
N LEU A 141 1.49 2.58 -16.02
CA LEU A 141 1.89 3.05 -17.37
C LEU A 141 2.13 1.83 -18.27
N ALA A 142 2.43 2.06 -19.57
CA ALA A 142 2.79 0.98 -20.48
C ALA A 142 3.92 0.13 -19.87
N PRO A 143 3.67 -1.15 -19.52
CA PRO A 143 4.64 -1.99 -18.83
C PRO A 143 5.81 -2.34 -19.75
N LYS A 144 7.03 -2.40 -19.20
CA LYS A 144 8.27 -2.63 -19.95
C LYS A 144 9.16 -3.67 -19.29
N GLY A 145 10.10 -4.21 -20.06
CA GLY A 145 11.07 -5.19 -19.57
C GLY A 145 10.43 -6.50 -19.10
N ASP A 146 11.04 -7.15 -18.14
CA ASP A 146 10.64 -8.49 -17.66
C ASP A 146 9.23 -8.57 -17.07
N ILE A 147 8.65 -7.42 -16.69
CA ILE A 147 7.29 -7.40 -16.15
C ILE A 147 6.23 -7.07 -17.20
N ALA A 148 6.62 -6.71 -18.44
CA ALA A 148 5.70 -6.31 -19.49
C ALA A 148 4.61 -7.35 -19.75
N ALA A 149 5.00 -8.61 -19.94
CA ALA A 149 4.04 -9.70 -20.17
C ALA A 149 3.08 -9.90 -18.98
N LYS A 150 3.59 -9.73 -17.75
CA LYS A 150 2.80 -9.90 -16.52
C LYS A 150 1.73 -8.82 -16.35
N PHE A 151 1.99 -7.60 -16.78
CA PHE A 151 1.10 -6.45 -16.64
C PHE A 151 0.50 -5.99 -17.99
N ASN A 152 0.57 -6.81 -19.03
CA ASN A 152 -0.02 -6.47 -20.32
C ASN A 152 -1.51 -6.12 -20.19
N GLY A 153 -1.92 -4.95 -20.66
CA GLY A 153 -3.28 -4.42 -20.56
C GLY A 153 -3.69 -3.88 -19.18
N ALA A 154 -2.77 -3.87 -18.21
CA ALA A 154 -3.06 -3.40 -16.85
C ALA A 154 -3.34 -1.89 -16.80
N GLU A 155 -2.78 -1.10 -17.71
CA GLU A 155 -3.01 0.33 -17.84
C GLU A 155 -4.46 0.69 -18.10
N SER A 156 -5.21 -0.15 -18.82
CA SER A 156 -6.65 0.03 -19.02
C SER A 156 -7.49 -0.51 -17.87
N LYS A 157 -7.06 -1.61 -17.24
CA LYS A 157 -7.77 -2.25 -16.12
C LYS A 157 -7.77 -1.40 -14.85
N CYS A 158 -6.70 -0.61 -14.61
CA CYS A 158 -6.56 0.22 -13.42
C CYS A 158 -7.31 1.56 -13.48
N ILE A 159 -7.92 1.90 -14.62
CA ILE A 159 -8.69 3.14 -14.77
C ILE A 159 -9.84 3.16 -13.75
N GLY A 160 -9.98 4.28 -13.04
CA GLY A 160 -11.04 4.48 -12.04
C GLY A 160 -10.73 3.90 -10.65
N LEU A 161 -9.50 3.39 -10.41
CA LEU A 161 -9.14 2.82 -9.12
C LEU A 161 -9.17 3.85 -7.98
N ALA A 162 -8.62 5.04 -8.21
CA ALA A 162 -8.58 6.10 -7.20
C ALA A 162 -9.98 6.54 -6.78
N GLU A 163 -10.86 6.78 -7.75
CA GLU A 163 -12.26 7.14 -7.54
C GLU A 163 -13.02 6.03 -6.79
N ALA A 164 -12.78 4.77 -7.18
CA ALA A 164 -13.40 3.61 -6.55
C ALA A 164 -12.97 3.47 -5.08
N TYR A 165 -11.68 3.70 -4.77
CA TYR A 165 -11.17 3.66 -3.40
C TYR A 165 -11.63 4.87 -2.59
N GLN A 166 -11.67 6.07 -3.17
CA GLN A 166 -12.18 7.26 -2.52
C GLN A 166 -13.64 7.08 -2.08
N ALA A 167 -14.49 6.61 -2.98
CA ALA A 167 -15.89 6.31 -2.67
C ALA A 167 -16.04 5.24 -1.59
N LEU A 168 -15.19 4.21 -1.60
CA LEU A 168 -15.15 3.18 -0.57
C LEU A 168 -14.77 3.76 0.80
N CYS A 169 -13.76 4.63 0.83
CA CYS A 169 -13.31 5.25 2.08
C CYS A 169 -14.37 6.18 2.68
N GLN A 170 -15.09 6.93 1.84
CA GLN A 170 -16.23 7.73 2.28
C GLN A 170 -17.31 6.84 2.91
N GLU A 171 -17.66 5.74 2.25
CA GLU A 171 -18.68 4.79 2.74
C GLU A 171 -18.27 4.12 4.07
N LEU A 172 -17.00 3.74 4.17
CA LEU A 172 -16.47 3.02 5.34
C LEU A 172 -15.79 3.92 6.38
N HIS A 173 -15.85 5.25 6.22
CA HIS A 173 -15.19 6.20 7.13
C HIS A 173 -13.72 5.85 7.39
N CYS A 174 -12.96 5.64 6.31
CA CYS A 174 -11.51 5.48 6.31
C CYS A 174 -10.84 6.73 5.72
N HIS A 175 -9.57 6.92 6.05
CA HIS A 175 -8.77 7.96 5.40
C HIS A 175 -8.35 7.50 4.01
N PHE A 176 -8.24 8.44 3.08
CA PHE A 176 -7.89 8.18 1.68
C PHE A 176 -6.76 9.09 1.22
N PHE A 177 -5.88 8.55 0.40
CA PHE A 177 -4.87 9.31 -0.32
C PHE A 177 -4.69 8.75 -1.73
N ASP A 178 -4.76 9.62 -2.73
CA ASP A 178 -4.41 9.28 -4.11
C ASP A 178 -2.92 9.55 -4.36
N ALA A 179 -2.12 8.51 -4.56
CA ALA A 179 -0.71 8.66 -4.85
C ALA A 179 -0.46 9.39 -6.18
N ALA A 180 -1.38 9.30 -7.14
CA ALA A 180 -1.27 10.01 -8.42
C ALA A 180 -1.36 11.54 -8.27
N SER A 181 -1.88 12.05 -7.15
CA SER A 181 -1.91 13.49 -6.87
C SER A 181 -0.52 14.12 -6.66
N VAL A 182 0.48 13.28 -6.36
CA VAL A 182 1.86 13.77 -6.05
C VAL A 182 2.94 13.07 -6.87
N THR A 183 2.68 11.86 -7.38
CA THR A 183 3.69 11.07 -8.09
C THR A 183 3.07 10.21 -9.20
N THR A 184 3.90 9.51 -9.96
CA THR A 184 3.47 8.59 -11.04
C THR A 184 4.22 7.29 -10.92
N SER A 185 3.78 6.24 -11.62
CA SER A 185 4.59 5.05 -11.82
C SER A 185 5.85 5.35 -12.62
N SER A 186 6.92 4.57 -12.43
CA SER A 186 8.19 4.72 -13.14
C SER A 186 7.98 4.63 -14.67
N LYS A 187 8.62 5.50 -15.42
CA LYS A 187 8.69 5.40 -16.89
C LYS A 187 9.63 4.29 -17.36
N VAL A 188 10.42 3.74 -16.44
CA VAL A 188 11.40 2.69 -16.74
C VAL A 188 10.70 1.35 -16.93
N ASP A 189 9.81 0.94 -16.00
CA ASP A 189 9.08 -0.32 -16.09
C ASP A 189 7.55 -0.19 -16.17
N GLY A 190 7.01 0.99 -15.90
CA GLY A 190 5.59 1.29 -15.97
C GLY A 190 4.79 0.96 -14.70
N VAL A 191 5.41 0.38 -13.67
CA VAL A 191 4.70 -0.17 -12.51
C VAL A 191 5.26 0.32 -11.17
N HIS A 192 6.57 0.20 -10.97
CA HIS A 192 7.21 0.50 -9.69
C HIS A 192 7.54 2.00 -9.54
N PHE A 193 8.18 2.37 -8.45
CA PHE A 193 8.68 3.73 -8.21
C PHE A 193 10.18 3.80 -8.46
N ASP A 194 10.65 4.89 -9.08
CA ASP A 194 12.04 5.29 -9.05
C ASP A 194 12.36 5.98 -7.70
N ILE A 195 13.63 6.25 -7.44
CA ILE A 195 14.07 6.84 -6.17
C ILE A 195 13.40 8.19 -5.87
N ASP A 196 13.21 9.04 -6.88
CA ASP A 196 12.58 10.36 -6.73
C ASP A 196 11.10 10.23 -6.37
N GLN A 197 10.39 9.25 -6.97
CA GLN A 197 8.99 8.97 -6.66
C GLN A 197 8.81 8.45 -5.25
N HIS A 198 9.72 7.60 -4.77
CA HIS A 198 9.74 7.19 -3.36
C HIS A 198 9.93 8.38 -2.43
N LEU A 199 10.83 9.31 -2.75
CA LEU A 199 11.09 10.51 -1.95
C LEU A 199 9.86 11.43 -1.90
N ILE A 200 9.30 11.74 -3.06
CA ILE A 200 8.12 12.61 -3.18
C ILE A 200 6.94 12.00 -2.41
N PHE A 201 6.64 10.74 -2.65
CA PHE A 201 5.52 10.06 -1.99
C PHE A 201 5.73 9.91 -0.48
N GLY A 202 6.92 9.53 -0.02
CA GLY A 202 7.24 9.42 1.41
C GLY A 202 7.11 10.75 2.14
N ASN A 203 7.51 11.86 1.50
CA ASN A 203 7.33 13.21 2.04
C ASN A 203 5.84 13.57 2.13
N ALA A 204 5.05 13.29 1.09
CA ALA A 204 3.62 13.60 1.08
C ALA A 204 2.84 12.84 2.16
N ILE A 205 3.07 11.54 2.30
CA ILE A 205 2.45 10.72 3.37
C ILE A 205 2.88 11.21 4.75
N SER A 206 4.15 11.60 4.92
CA SER A 206 4.63 12.16 6.19
C SER A 206 3.90 13.44 6.57
N GLN A 207 3.62 14.31 5.61
CA GLN A 207 2.85 15.55 5.82
C GLN A 207 1.40 15.24 6.16
N LEU A 208 0.74 14.34 5.42
CA LEU A 208 -0.62 13.92 5.69
C LEU A 208 -0.78 13.40 7.12
N ILE A 209 0.11 12.51 7.57
CA ILE A 209 0.03 11.91 8.90
C ILE A 209 0.20 12.98 10.00
N LYS A 210 1.09 13.95 9.80
CA LYS A 210 1.27 15.07 10.76
C LYS A 210 0.04 15.96 10.84
N GLN A 211 -0.61 16.25 9.71
CA GLN A 211 -1.79 17.12 9.65
C GLN A 211 -3.05 16.47 10.20
N ALA A 212 -3.24 15.18 9.93
CA ALA A 212 -4.42 14.43 10.35
C ALA A 212 -4.38 13.96 11.82
N HIS A 213 -3.26 14.20 12.53
CA HIS A 213 -3.10 13.84 13.93
C HIS A 213 -3.32 12.34 14.22
N PHE A 214 -2.91 11.46 13.30
CA PHE A 214 -3.00 10.00 13.49
C PHE A 214 -2.12 9.49 14.63
N ILE A 215 -1.07 10.22 14.95
CA ILE A 215 -0.05 9.84 15.93
C ILE A 215 0.42 11.04 16.76
#